data_be1275aabbe5c6c15969a17b1bb151c7
#
_entry.id   be1275aabbe5c6c15969a17b1bb151c7
#
_cell.length_a   1.000
_cell.length_b   1.000
_cell.length_c   1.000
_cell.angle_alpha   90.00
_cell.angle_beta   90.00
_cell.angle_gamma   90.00
#
_symmetry.space_group_name_H-M   'P 1'
#
loop_
_entity.id
_entity.type
_entity.pdbx_description
1 polymer ?
#
loop_
_entity_poly.entity_id
_entity_poly.type
_entity_poly.pdbx_seq_one_letter_code
_entity_poly.pdbx_strand_id
1 'polypeptide(L)'
;MFPFILHKKLKLLKIRLYQEERGALIMYYNAALVLEGGAMRGLYTSGILDVLLKKDIQFKTVIGVSAGSLSGANYVSKQYKRTYNINTQYRDDKEYISMANVLKKESIINLDFLFADHGPTWHNFDVKAYERSETNFVVVATELTSGKVVTFNKPKPGKPFVNALEASSSMPFISKPVQTAKGLCLDGGIADSIPYDLAQQAGFDKIVVVRTRMRDYRKKPTSFALQKLYHRHFKAYPNFVKAAIARPENYNKSVETLNQLEKDNKIFVLAPETPVKVGRLEHNIKKLEELYQVGTTDMENNFDKMIAYLES
;
A
#
# COMPACT_ATOMS: atom_id res chain seq x y z
N MET A 1 7.36 -40.95 -4.46
CA MET A 1 7.21 -40.62 -5.89
C MET A 1 6.33 -39.41 -6.13
N PHE A 2 5.27 -39.16 -5.34
CA PHE A 2 4.39 -37.97 -5.43
C PHE A 2 5.09 -36.61 -5.21
N PRO A 3 6.03 -36.43 -4.26
CA PRO A 3 6.65 -35.10 -4.05
C PRO A 3 7.52 -34.63 -5.20
N PHE A 4 8.13 -35.54 -5.95
CA PHE A 4 9.05 -35.17 -7.03
C PHE A 4 8.36 -34.66 -8.30
N ILE A 5 7.17 -35.17 -8.61
CA ILE A 5 6.34 -34.73 -9.74
C ILE A 5 5.72 -33.36 -9.44
N LEU A 6 5.28 -33.14 -8.20
CA LEU A 6 4.74 -31.86 -7.73
C LEU A 6 5.82 -30.77 -7.80
N HIS A 7 7.04 -31.05 -7.34
CA HIS A 7 8.17 -30.11 -7.37
C HIS A 7 8.60 -29.72 -8.80
N LYS A 8 8.52 -30.68 -9.77
CA LYS A 8 8.84 -30.41 -11.18
C LYS A 8 7.76 -29.59 -11.88
N LYS A 9 6.46 -29.81 -11.54
CA LYS A 9 5.33 -29.02 -12.04
C LYS A 9 5.32 -27.59 -11.49
N LEU A 10 5.68 -27.42 -10.20
CA LEU A 10 5.77 -26.12 -9.54
C LEU A 10 6.98 -25.28 -10.00
N LYS A 11 8.08 -25.92 -10.42
CA LYS A 11 9.21 -25.22 -11.06
C LYS A 11 8.83 -24.62 -12.42
N LEU A 12 7.94 -25.28 -13.17
CA LEU A 12 7.39 -24.79 -14.44
C LEU A 12 6.41 -23.62 -14.23
N LEU A 13 5.71 -23.59 -13.10
CA LEU A 13 4.73 -22.57 -12.75
C LEU A 13 5.34 -21.32 -12.07
N LYS A 14 6.69 -21.22 -11.96
CA LYS A 14 7.36 -20.10 -11.25
C LYS A 14 6.88 -19.90 -9.80
N ILE A 15 6.36 -20.94 -9.15
CA ILE A 15 5.91 -20.96 -7.77
C ILE A 15 6.97 -21.63 -6.92
N ARG A 16 7.33 -21.03 -5.77
CA ARG A 16 8.14 -21.69 -4.75
C ARG A 16 7.26 -22.04 -3.56
N LEU A 17 7.37 -23.30 -3.11
CA LEU A 17 6.78 -23.74 -1.86
C LEU A 17 7.85 -23.69 -0.77
N TYR A 18 7.54 -23.00 0.31
CA TYR A 18 8.37 -22.98 1.53
C TYR A 18 7.63 -23.68 2.64
N GLN A 19 8.35 -24.54 3.34
CA GLN A 19 7.84 -25.16 4.56
C GLN A 19 8.29 -24.29 5.74
N GLU A 20 7.35 -23.71 6.48
CA GLU A 20 7.63 -23.02 7.74
C GLU A 20 7.83 -24.05 8.88
N GLU A 21 8.42 -23.61 9.98
CA GLU A 21 8.64 -24.43 11.21
C GLU A 21 7.34 -25.08 11.75
N ARG A 22 6.15 -24.60 11.33
CA ARG A 22 4.83 -25.14 11.67
C ARG A 22 4.25 -26.12 10.65
N GLY A 23 4.99 -26.50 9.63
CA GLY A 23 4.54 -27.45 8.61
C GLY A 23 3.57 -26.89 7.55
N ALA A 24 3.23 -25.62 7.58
CA ALA A 24 2.41 -24.98 6.56
C ALA A 24 3.21 -24.74 5.27
N LEU A 25 2.60 -25.00 4.12
CA LEU A 25 3.17 -24.74 2.79
C LEU A 25 2.78 -23.34 2.34
N ILE A 26 3.74 -22.42 2.29
CA ILE A 26 3.54 -21.09 1.75
C ILE A 26 3.69 -21.11 0.23
N MET A 27 2.68 -20.62 -0.49
CA MET A 27 2.75 -20.40 -1.93
C MET A 27 3.35 -19.05 -2.24
N TYR A 28 4.57 -19.05 -2.79
CA TYR A 28 5.32 -17.85 -3.11
C TYR A 28 5.37 -17.63 -4.62
N TYR A 29 4.62 -16.63 -5.08
CA TYR A 29 4.48 -16.32 -6.50
C TYR A 29 5.58 -15.36 -6.99
N ASN A 30 6.19 -15.66 -8.14
CA ASN A 30 7.08 -14.72 -8.84
C ASN A 30 6.26 -13.62 -9.53
N ALA A 31 5.55 -12.84 -8.72
CA ALA A 31 4.62 -11.79 -9.14
C ALA A 31 4.80 -10.54 -8.27
N ALA A 32 4.28 -9.42 -8.75
CA ALA A 32 4.20 -8.18 -7.97
C ALA A 32 2.77 -7.94 -7.46
N LEU A 33 2.65 -7.49 -6.21
CA LEU A 33 1.42 -6.99 -5.60
C LEU A 33 1.55 -5.49 -5.42
N VAL A 34 0.68 -4.72 -6.06
CA VAL A 34 0.67 -3.26 -6.05
C VAL A 34 -0.51 -2.74 -5.24
N LEU A 35 -0.26 -1.89 -4.25
CA LEU A 35 -1.24 -1.42 -3.29
C LEU A 35 -1.43 0.10 -3.43
N GLU A 36 -2.61 0.51 -3.94
CA GLU A 36 -2.99 1.92 -4.07
C GLU A 36 -3.05 2.62 -2.72
N GLY A 37 -2.65 3.90 -2.68
CA GLY A 37 -2.86 4.78 -1.54
C GLY A 37 -4.32 5.17 -1.37
N GLY A 38 -4.77 5.38 -0.10
CA GLY A 38 -6.18 5.69 0.11
C GLY A 38 -6.57 6.22 1.48
N ALA A 39 -5.64 6.48 2.38
CA ALA A 39 -5.89 6.76 3.79
C ALA A 39 -6.86 5.72 4.38
N MET A 40 -7.96 6.08 5.07
CA MET A 40 -8.88 5.11 5.68
C MET A 40 -9.56 4.16 4.68
N ARG A 41 -9.57 4.48 3.39
CA ARG A 41 -10.04 3.53 2.36
C ARG A 41 -9.13 2.29 2.20
N GLY A 42 -7.91 2.36 2.74
CA GLY A 42 -7.00 1.21 2.83
C GLY A 42 -7.54 0.03 3.65
N LEU A 43 -8.66 0.19 4.38
CA LEU A 43 -9.35 -0.95 5.04
C LEU A 43 -9.85 -1.97 4.02
N TYR A 44 -10.24 -1.55 2.81
CA TYR A 44 -10.53 -2.46 1.69
C TYR A 44 -9.30 -3.32 1.36
N THR A 45 -8.15 -2.67 1.19
CA THR A 45 -6.86 -3.35 0.95
C THR A 45 -6.52 -4.31 2.10
N SER A 46 -6.74 -3.88 3.36
CA SER A 46 -6.49 -4.72 4.53
C SER A 46 -7.32 -6.01 4.52
N GLY A 47 -8.60 -5.95 4.14
CA GLY A 47 -9.46 -7.13 4.02
C GLY A 47 -8.91 -8.12 2.99
N ILE A 48 -8.47 -7.63 1.83
CA ILE A 48 -7.84 -8.45 0.78
C ILE A 48 -6.56 -9.12 1.30
N LEU A 49 -5.66 -8.33 1.89
CA LEU A 49 -4.37 -8.84 2.38
C LEU A 49 -4.54 -9.90 3.48
N ASP A 50 -5.54 -9.73 4.34
CA ASP A 50 -5.82 -10.70 5.40
C ASP A 50 -6.35 -12.04 4.86
N VAL A 51 -7.10 -12.04 3.75
CA VAL A 51 -7.49 -13.28 3.05
C VAL A 51 -6.27 -13.95 2.43
N LEU A 52 -5.38 -13.18 1.79
CA LEU A 52 -4.14 -13.70 1.22
C LEU A 52 -3.25 -14.34 2.31
N LEU A 53 -3.14 -13.71 3.49
CA LEU A 53 -2.40 -14.26 4.63
C LEU A 53 -3.03 -15.57 5.14
N LYS A 54 -4.36 -15.64 5.27
CA LYS A 54 -5.06 -16.87 5.67
C LYS A 54 -4.86 -18.04 4.71
N LYS A 55 -4.63 -17.74 3.44
CA LYS A 55 -4.42 -18.73 2.38
C LYS A 55 -2.95 -18.96 2.08
N ASP A 56 -2.04 -18.44 2.93
CA ASP A 56 -0.58 -18.56 2.81
C ASP A 56 -0.03 -18.12 1.44
N ILE A 57 -0.65 -17.12 0.83
CA ILE A 57 -0.21 -16.54 -0.45
C ILE A 57 0.80 -15.43 -0.19
N GLN A 58 1.95 -15.50 -0.84
CA GLN A 58 3.01 -14.49 -0.80
C GLN A 58 3.45 -14.08 -2.21
N PHE A 59 3.85 -12.83 -2.37
CA PHE A 59 4.36 -12.27 -3.63
C PHE A 59 5.86 -11.97 -3.52
N LYS A 60 6.59 -12.11 -4.63
CA LYS A 60 8.01 -11.77 -4.69
C LYS A 60 8.27 -10.29 -4.39
N THR A 61 7.37 -9.42 -4.82
CA THR A 61 7.46 -7.99 -4.54
C THR A 61 6.10 -7.42 -4.13
N VAL A 62 6.10 -6.59 -3.11
CA VAL A 62 4.95 -5.78 -2.70
C VAL A 62 5.32 -4.31 -2.84
N ILE A 63 4.57 -3.55 -3.63
CA ILE A 63 4.79 -2.12 -3.88
C ILE A 63 3.62 -1.36 -3.28
N GLY A 64 3.87 -0.51 -2.31
CA GLY A 64 2.82 0.23 -1.60
C GLY A 64 3.01 1.74 -1.62
N VAL A 65 1.89 2.46 -1.65
CA VAL A 65 1.81 3.92 -1.54
C VAL A 65 0.93 4.30 -0.36
N SER A 66 1.40 5.19 0.53
CA SER A 66 0.57 5.74 1.61
C SER A 66 -0.07 4.63 2.47
N ALA A 67 -1.39 4.59 2.63
CA ALA A 67 -2.08 3.49 3.32
C ALA A 67 -1.75 2.11 2.75
N GLY A 68 -1.47 2.01 1.44
CA GLY A 68 -1.02 0.78 0.80
C GLY A 68 0.36 0.33 1.30
N SER A 69 1.28 1.26 1.58
CA SER A 69 2.58 0.92 2.19
C SER A 69 2.43 0.46 3.64
N LEU A 70 1.55 1.12 4.43
CA LEU A 70 1.29 0.73 5.82
C LEU A 70 0.68 -0.68 5.92
N SER A 71 -0.30 -0.98 5.06
CA SER A 71 -0.92 -2.31 5.00
C SER A 71 0.05 -3.35 4.44
N GLY A 72 0.85 -2.99 3.43
CA GLY A 72 1.89 -3.83 2.85
C GLY A 72 2.96 -4.24 3.85
N ALA A 73 3.39 -3.32 4.74
CA ALA A 73 4.32 -3.64 5.82
C ALA A 73 3.79 -4.76 6.74
N ASN A 74 2.51 -4.66 7.13
CA ASN A 74 1.87 -5.67 7.97
C ASN A 74 1.68 -7.02 7.24
N TYR A 75 1.41 -6.98 5.93
CA TYR A 75 1.34 -8.19 5.10
C TYR A 75 2.70 -8.88 4.97
N VAL A 76 3.77 -8.13 4.70
CA VAL A 76 5.13 -8.67 4.55
C VAL A 76 5.65 -9.27 5.87
N SER A 77 5.26 -8.70 7.01
CA SER A 77 5.53 -9.25 8.34
C SER A 77 4.53 -10.32 8.80
N LYS A 78 3.60 -10.75 7.90
CA LYS A 78 2.58 -11.79 8.14
C LYS A 78 1.68 -11.52 9.34
N GLN A 79 1.42 -10.24 9.64
CA GLN A 79 0.61 -9.84 10.79
C GLN A 79 -0.87 -9.71 10.42
N TYR A 80 -1.56 -10.84 10.48
CA TYR A 80 -3.00 -10.94 10.25
C TYR A 80 -3.80 -9.96 11.12
N LYS A 81 -4.75 -9.25 10.49
CA LYS A 81 -5.63 -8.23 11.11
C LYS A 81 -4.93 -7.03 11.76
N ARG A 82 -3.61 -6.89 11.67
CA ARG A 82 -2.94 -5.77 12.34
C ARG A 82 -3.44 -4.42 11.82
N THR A 83 -3.53 -4.21 10.50
CA THR A 83 -4.05 -2.95 9.92
C THR A 83 -5.50 -2.70 10.34
N TYR A 84 -6.36 -3.73 10.33
CA TYR A 84 -7.74 -3.64 10.79
C TYR A 84 -7.82 -3.21 12.26
N ASN A 85 -7.12 -3.92 13.16
CA ASN A 85 -7.15 -3.65 14.60
C ASN A 85 -6.66 -2.23 14.93
N ILE A 86 -5.56 -1.78 14.32
CA ILE A 86 -5.04 -0.41 14.47
C ILE A 86 -6.13 0.64 14.15
N ASN A 87 -6.87 0.44 13.07
CA ASN A 87 -7.81 1.45 12.57
C ASN A 87 -9.24 1.32 13.11
N THR A 88 -9.54 0.27 13.86
CA THR A 88 -10.86 0.05 14.48
C THR A 88 -10.80 -0.03 16.00
N GLN A 89 -10.09 -1.02 16.56
CA GLN A 89 -10.05 -1.28 18.00
C GLN A 89 -9.17 -0.27 18.76
N TYR A 90 -8.08 0.18 18.15
CA TYR A 90 -7.07 1.04 18.78
C TYR A 90 -7.01 2.45 18.18
N ARG A 91 -8.02 2.81 17.40
CA ARG A 91 -8.06 4.09 16.71
C ARG A 91 -8.00 5.30 17.64
N ASP A 92 -8.61 5.20 18.81
CA ASP A 92 -8.70 6.29 19.78
C ASP A 92 -7.50 6.33 20.75
N ASP A 93 -6.50 5.49 20.54
CA ASP A 93 -5.24 5.56 21.28
C ASP A 93 -4.52 6.89 20.97
N LYS A 94 -4.28 7.68 22.02
CA LYS A 94 -3.67 9.03 21.92
C LYS A 94 -2.22 8.98 21.43
N GLU A 95 -1.53 7.87 21.65
CA GLU A 95 -0.18 7.65 21.13
C GLU A 95 -0.19 7.36 19.62
N TYR A 96 -1.29 6.81 19.11
CA TYR A 96 -1.47 6.52 17.68
C TYR A 96 -1.92 7.73 16.89
N ILE A 97 -3.07 8.33 17.26
CA ILE A 97 -3.65 9.50 16.58
C ILE A 97 -3.82 10.65 17.57
N SER A 98 -3.19 11.78 17.30
CA SER A 98 -3.32 12.98 18.13
C SER A 98 -3.63 14.21 17.27
N MET A 99 -4.82 14.75 17.45
CA MET A 99 -5.18 16.07 16.88
C MET A 99 -4.35 17.21 17.48
N ALA A 100 -3.83 17.04 18.70
CA ALA A 100 -2.90 17.99 19.30
C ALA A 100 -1.59 18.13 18.52
N ASN A 101 -1.16 17.06 17.82
CA ASN A 101 0.03 17.08 16.97
C ASN A 101 -0.17 18.00 15.76
N VAL A 102 -1.41 18.15 15.25
CA VAL A 102 -1.71 19.10 14.15
C VAL A 102 -1.41 20.54 14.58
N LEU A 103 -1.73 20.91 15.82
CA LEU A 103 -1.42 22.24 16.37
C LEU A 103 0.08 22.46 16.50
N LYS A 104 0.83 21.42 16.78
CA LYS A 104 2.32 21.44 16.84
C LYS A 104 2.98 21.31 15.47
N LYS A 105 2.21 21.19 14.40
CA LYS A 105 2.67 20.89 13.03
C LYS A 105 3.43 19.57 12.95
N GLU A 106 3.09 18.59 13.77
CA GLU A 106 3.58 17.21 13.73
C GLU A 106 2.63 16.33 12.94
N SER A 107 3.06 15.10 12.61
CA SER A 107 2.21 14.14 11.89
C SER A 107 1.01 13.74 12.76
N ILE A 108 -0.20 13.69 12.17
CA ILE A 108 -1.42 13.25 12.88
C ILE A 108 -1.28 11.80 13.36
N ILE A 109 -0.60 10.98 12.57
CA ILE A 109 -0.36 9.57 12.84
C ILE A 109 1.08 9.41 13.32
N ASN A 110 1.24 8.80 14.48
CA ASN A 110 2.53 8.48 15.05
C ASN A 110 3.01 7.12 14.53
N LEU A 111 3.79 7.14 13.45
CA LEU A 111 4.32 5.92 12.85
C LEU A 111 5.49 5.33 13.65
N ASP A 112 6.24 6.14 14.40
CA ASP A 112 7.23 5.61 15.35
C ASP A 112 6.55 4.71 16.36
N PHE A 113 5.43 5.16 16.96
CA PHE A 113 4.65 4.33 17.87
C PHE A 113 4.16 3.02 17.23
N LEU A 114 3.74 3.04 15.96
CA LEU A 114 3.21 1.85 15.29
C LEU A 114 4.28 0.85 14.84
N PHE A 115 5.49 1.32 14.48
CA PHE A 115 6.47 0.52 13.73
C PHE A 115 7.89 0.53 14.32
N ALA A 116 8.15 1.26 15.42
CA ALA A 116 9.41 1.18 16.14
C ALA A 116 9.45 -0.01 17.10
N ASP A 117 10.65 -0.35 17.58
CA ASP A 117 10.88 -1.47 18.50
C ASP A 117 10.13 -1.34 19.84
N HIS A 118 9.77 -0.11 20.22
CA HIS A 118 9.00 0.23 21.42
C HIS A 118 7.54 0.56 21.09
N GLY A 119 6.99 -0.08 20.06
CA GLY A 119 5.63 0.13 19.58
C GLY A 119 4.53 -0.28 20.58
N PRO A 120 3.27 -0.22 20.15
CA PRO A 120 2.12 -0.48 21.02
C PRO A 120 2.16 -1.89 21.59
N THR A 121 1.98 -2.01 22.90
CA THR A 121 1.96 -3.31 23.60
C THR A 121 0.81 -4.20 23.16
N TRP A 122 -0.28 -3.59 22.65
CA TRP A 122 -1.46 -4.31 22.18
C TRP A 122 -1.29 -4.99 20.80
N HIS A 123 -0.35 -4.56 19.97
CA HIS A 123 -0.06 -5.18 18.67
C HIS A 123 1.29 -4.72 18.10
N ASN A 124 2.38 -5.18 18.67
CA ASN A 124 3.73 -4.82 18.21
C ASN A 124 3.96 -5.20 16.74
N PHE A 125 4.79 -4.42 16.06
CA PHE A 125 5.25 -4.81 14.73
C PHE A 125 6.28 -5.95 14.84
N ASP A 126 6.08 -7.04 14.09
CA ASP A 126 7.00 -8.17 14.08
C ASP A 126 8.19 -7.90 13.14
N VAL A 127 9.18 -7.22 13.70
CA VAL A 127 10.44 -6.88 13.01
C VAL A 127 11.14 -8.15 12.49
N LYS A 128 11.15 -9.23 13.30
CA LYS A 128 11.83 -10.49 12.91
C LYS A 128 11.15 -11.17 11.74
N ALA A 129 9.82 -11.20 11.72
CA ALA A 129 9.07 -11.72 10.59
C ALA A 129 9.29 -10.89 9.32
N TYR A 130 9.32 -9.56 9.45
CA TYR A 130 9.64 -8.66 8.34
C TYR A 130 11.05 -8.92 7.76
N GLU A 131 12.06 -9.04 8.61
CA GLU A 131 13.45 -9.30 8.18
C GLU A 131 13.59 -10.63 7.47
N ARG A 132 12.97 -11.70 8.03
CA ARG A 132 12.99 -13.06 7.45
C ARG A 132 12.17 -13.19 6.17
N SER A 133 11.26 -12.27 5.91
CA SER A 133 10.44 -12.32 4.69
C SER A 133 11.31 -12.24 3.44
N GLU A 134 11.12 -13.13 2.49
CA GLU A 134 11.77 -13.09 1.17
C GLU A 134 11.11 -12.08 0.23
N THR A 135 9.96 -11.55 0.58
CA THR A 135 9.26 -10.51 -0.17
C THR A 135 10.09 -9.23 -0.23
N ASN A 136 10.38 -8.74 -1.44
CA ASN A 136 10.92 -7.41 -1.61
C ASN A 136 9.79 -6.39 -1.38
N PHE A 137 9.92 -5.58 -0.33
CA PHE A 137 8.94 -4.56 0.00
C PHE A 137 9.40 -3.20 -0.51
N VAL A 138 8.60 -2.58 -1.39
CA VAL A 138 8.89 -1.29 -2.02
C VAL A 138 7.91 -0.24 -1.51
N VAL A 139 8.44 0.75 -0.81
CA VAL A 139 7.67 1.91 -0.31
C VAL A 139 7.87 3.07 -1.28
N VAL A 140 6.78 3.66 -1.74
CA VAL A 140 6.78 4.75 -2.74
C VAL A 140 6.49 6.08 -2.07
N ALA A 141 7.33 7.10 -2.32
CA ALA A 141 7.14 8.47 -1.88
C ALA A 141 7.36 9.46 -3.04
N THR A 142 7.04 10.74 -2.82
CA THR A 142 7.31 11.85 -3.76
C THR A 142 8.41 12.72 -3.20
N GLU A 143 9.55 12.83 -3.90
CA GLU A 143 10.63 13.74 -3.52
C GLU A 143 10.28 15.18 -3.93
N LEU A 144 10.54 16.15 -3.02
CA LEU A 144 10.06 17.52 -3.19
C LEU A 144 10.79 18.28 -4.28
N THR A 145 12.11 18.14 -4.40
CA THR A 145 12.92 18.94 -5.33
C THR A 145 12.59 18.60 -6.77
N SER A 146 12.47 17.33 -7.08
CA SER A 146 12.17 16.83 -8.43
C SER A 146 10.68 16.71 -8.73
N GLY A 147 9.83 16.59 -7.69
CA GLY A 147 8.42 16.23 -7.80
C GLY A 147 8.17 14.81 -8.34
N LYS A 148 9.19 13.96 -8.34
CA LYS A 148 9.15 12.60 -8.91
C LYS A 148 8.97 11.53 -7.83
N VAL A 149 8.58 10.35 -8.29
CA VAL A 149 8.58 9.13 -7.48
C VAL A 149 10.00 8.81 -7.02
N VAL A 150 10.12 8.44 -5.74
CA VAL A 150 11.28 7.76 -5.17
C VAL A 150 10.83 6.50 -4.46
N THR A 151 11.67 5.48 -4.47
CA THR A 151 11.37 4.17 -3.88
C THR A 151 12.37 3.81 -2.79
N PHE A 152 11.86 3.15 -1.74
CA PHE A 152 12.67 2.54 -0.69
C PHE A 152 12.46 1.03 -0.76
N ASN A 153 13.49 0.32 -1.23
CA ASN A 153 13.45 -1.13 -1.43
C ASN A 153 13.85 -1.83 -0.13
N LYS A 154 12.94 -2.60 0.43
CA LYS A 154 13.06 -3.36 1.69
C LYS A 154 13.83 -2.55 2.75
N PRO A 155 13.30 -1.36 3.16
CA PRO A 155 13.98 -0.50 4.09
C PRO A 155 14.29 -1.27 5.39
N LYS A 156 15.51 -1.08 5.91
CA LYS A 156 15.96 -1.75 7.13
C LYS A 156 15.10 -1.34 8.33
N PRO A 157 14.73 -2.26 9.24
CA PRO A 157 14.02 -1.95 10.47
C PRO A 157 14.63 -0.77 11.25
N GLY A 158 13.82 -0.17 12.12
CA GLY A 158 14.16 1.05 12.83
C GLY A 158 13.89 2.31 12.01
N LYS A 159 14.64 3.37 12.26
CA LYS A 159 14.40 4.69 11.68
C LYS A 159 14.31 4.75 10.15
N PRO A 160 15.13 4.03 9.36
CA PRO A 160 14.99 4.00 7.90
C PRO A 160 13.64 3.47 7.42
N PHE A 161 13.11 2.44 8.10
CA PHE A 161 11.81 1.85 7.80
C PHE A 161 10.66 2.80 8.14
N VAL A 162 10.68 3.35 9.36
CA VAL A 162 9.67 4.31 9.82
C VAL A 162 9.67 5.55 8.92
N ASN A 163 10.83 6.15 8.62
CA ASN A 163 10.94 7.32 7.75
C ASN A 163 10.41 7.05 6.33
N ALA A 164 10.63 5.86 5.78
CA ALA A 164 10.09 5.49 4.47
C ALA A 164 8.55 5.43 4.48
N LEU A 165 7.96 4.79 5.50
CA LEU A 165 6.51 4.71 5.67
C LEU A 165 5.89 6.09 5.95
N GLU A 166 6.55 6.89 6.80
CA GLU A 166 6.11 8.25 7.10
C GLU A 166 6.16 9.14 5.85
N ALA A 167 7.25 9.12 5.09
CA ALA A 167 7.37 9.84 3.84
C ALA A 167 6.27 9.46 2.85
N SER A 168 6.01 8.14 2.70
CA SER A 168 4.97 7.60 1.82
C SER A 168 3.55 8.04 2.19
N SER A 169 3.28 8.33 3.47
CA SER A 169 1.95 8.67 4.00
C SER A 169 1.77 10.11 4.46
N SER A 170 2.81 10.94 4.35
CA SER A 170 2.77 12.35 4.76
C SER A 170 2.06 13.22 3.73
N MET A 171 0.79 13.54 3.99
CA MET A 171 -0.03 14.35 3.08
C MET A 171 0.35 15.84 3.13
N PRO A 172 0.43 16.54 1.97
CA PRO A 172 0.64 17.98 1.91
C PRO A 172 -0.37 18.75 2.79
N PHE A 173 0.08 19.82 3.44
CA PHE A 173 -0.66 20.71 4.35
C PHE A 173 -1.06 20.09 5.70
N ILE A 174 -1.02 18.77 5.84
CA ILE A 174 -1.42 18.03 7.05
C ILE A 174 -0.19 17.54 7.81
N SER A 175 0.84 17.10 7.08
CA SER A 175 2.10 16.61 7.64
C SER A 175 3.29 17.43 7.14
N LYS A 176 4.39 17.43 7.90
CA LYS A 176 5.67 17.97 7.44
C LYS A 176 6.30 17.04 6.39
N PRO A 177 7.11 17.58 5.48
CA PRO A 177 8.01 16.76 4.67
C PRO A 177 8.97 15.97 5.56
N VAL A 178 9.19 14.71 5.22
CA VAL A 178 10.05 13.79 5.95
C VAL A 178 11.43 13.75 5.31
N GLN A 179 12.48 13.95 6.13
CA GLN A 179 13.86 13.79 5.68
C GLN A 179 14.19 12.30 5.54
N THR A 180 14.57 11.90 4.34
CA THR A 180 14.95 10.52 4.01
C THR A 180 16.34 10.47 3.36
N ALA A 181 16.85 9.27 3.12
CA ALA A 181 18.07 9.08 2.32
C ALA A 181 17.89 9.52 0.83
N LYS A 182 16.66 9.77 0.39
CA LYS A 182 16.31 10.23 -0.97
C LYS A 182 15.93 11.73 -1.02
N GLY A 183 16.22 12.48 0.04
CA GLY A 183 15.84 13.89 0.19
C GLY A 183 14.56 14.07 1.00
N LEU A 184 14.01 15.29 0.97
CA LEU A 184 12.73 15.62 1.60
C LEU A 184 11.58 15.03 0.77
N CYS A 185 10.72 14.24 1.42
CA CYS A 185 9.65 13.53 0.76
C CYS A 185 8.27 13.81 1.40
N LEU A 186 7.24 13.68 0.59
CA LEU A 186 5.82 13.64 0.97
C LEU A 186 5.13 12.43 0.32
N ASP A 187 3.82 12.28 0.60
CA ASP A 187 2.97 11.17 0.14
C ASP A 187 3.23 10.79 -1.32
N GLY A 188 3.53 9.50 -1.54
CA GLY A 188 3.85 8.97 -2.86
C GLY A 188 2.73 9.14 -3.88
N GLY A 189 1.48 9.16 -3.41
CA GLY A 189 0.32 9.36 -4.26
C GLY A 189 0.20 10.77 -4.86
N ILE A 190 1.14 11.68 -4.62
CA ILE A 190 1.25 12.95 -5.34
C ILE A 190 1.82 12.71 -6.72
N ALA A 191 2.96 12.03 -6.83
CA ALA A 191 3.58 11.70 -8.10
C ALA A 191 2.91 10.47 -8.75
N ASP A 192 2.66 9.41 -7.97
CA ASP A 192 2.00 8.20 -8.45
C ASP A 192 1.12 7.56 -7.36
N SER A 193 -0.18 7.45 -7.63
CA SER A 193 -1.13 6.86 -6.68
C SER A 193 -1.30 5.35 -6.85
N ILE A 194 -0.95 4.78 -8.03
CA ILE A 194 -1.11 3.35 -8.37
C ILE A 194 0.14 2.90 -9.14
N PRO A 195 1.26 2.62 -8.48
CA PRO A 195 2.57 2.44 -9.10
C PRO A 195 2.75 1.05 -9.76
N TYR A 196 1.82 0.63 -10.61
CA TYR A 196 1.90 -0.65 -11.34
C TYR A 196 3.00 -0.64 -12.41
N ASP A 197 3.31 0.52 -12.95
CA ASP A 197 4.40 0.71 -13.92
C ASP A 197 5.77 0.39 -13.32
N LEU A 198 6.00 0.60 -12.01
CA LEU A 198 7.20 0.16 -11.33
C LEU A 198 7.35 -1.36 -11.35
N ALA A 199 6.25 -2.10 -11.25
CA ALA A 199 6.27 -3.55 -11.36
C ALA A 199 6.58 -4.00 -12.81
N GLN A 200 6.02 -3.31 -13.80
CA GLN A 200 6.30 -3.56 -15.22
C GLN A 200 7.78 -3.28 -15.54
N GLN A 201 8.31 -2.14 -15.09
CA GLN A 201 9.73 -1.76 -15.25
C GLN A 201 10.68 -2.73 -14.55
N ALA A 202 10.26 -3.35 -13.45
CA ALA A 202 11.01 -4.40 -12.77
C ALA A 202 10.93 -5.77 -13.47
N GLY A 203 10.23 -5.87 -14.60
CA GLY A 203 10.15 -7.09 -15.43
C GLY A 203 9.20 -8.16 -14.88
N PHE A 204 8.16 -7.78 -14.10
CA PHE A 204 7.15 -8.74 -13.67
C PHE A 204 6.12 -9.00 -14.77
N ASP A 205 5.96 -10.26 -15.17
CA ASP A 205 4.92 -10.71 -16.11
C ASP A 205 3.55 -10.81 -15.44
N LYS A 206 3.53 -11.03 -14.12
CA LYS A 206 2.31 -11.18 -13.31
C LYS A 206 2.24 -10.06 -12.27
N ILE A 207 1.19 -9.25 -12.35
CA ILE A 207 0.99 -8.09 -11.50
C ILE A 207 -0.45 -8.10 -10.99
N VAL A 208 -0.62 -8.11 -9.66
CA VAL A 208 -1.91 -7.95 -9.00
C VAL A 208 -1.98 -6.53 -8.43
N VAL A 209 -3.02 -5.79 -8.76
CA VAL A 209 -3.22 -4.42 -8.29
C VAL A 209 -4.45 -4.36 -7.40
N VAL A 210 -4.28 -3.83 -6.18
CA VAL A 210 -5.39 -3.55 -5.27
C VAL A 210 -5.67 -2.06 -5.27
N ARG A 211 -6.86 -1.68 -5.72
CA ARG A 211 -7.36 -0.31 -5.74
C ARG A 211 -8.27 -0.03 -4.56
N THR A 212 -8.29 1.24 -4.12
CA THR A 212 -9.15 1.72 -3.04
C THR A 212 -10.38 2.48 -3.55
N ARG A 213 -10.60 2.46 -4.86
CA ARG A 213 -11.69 3.12 -5.60
C ARG A 213 -12.21 2.22 -6.72
N MET A 214 -13.46 2.43 -7.10
CA MET A 214 -14.08 1.75 -8.23
C MET A 214 -13.26 1.94 -9.53
N ARG A 215 -13.42 1.04 -10.49
CA ARG A 215 -12.71 1.07 -11.78
C ARG A 215 -13.03 2.32 -12.62
N ASP A 216 -14.24 2.84 -12.50
CA ASP A 216 -14.71 4.03 -13.21
C ASP A 216 -14.44 5.35 -12.47
N TYR A 217 -13.93 5.29 -11.23
CA TYR A 217 -13.65 6.50 -10.47
C TYR A 217 -12.60 7.38 -11.18
N ARG A 218 -12.92 8.67 -11.28
CA ARG A 218 -12.01 9.71 -11.81
C ARG A 218 -11.88 10.85 -10.82
N LYS A 219 -10.67 11.38 -10.71
CA LYS A 219 -10.40 12.59 -9.90
C LYS A 219 -10.82 13.83 -10.68
N LYS A 220 -11.45 14.77 -9.98
CA LYS A 220 -11.72 16.11 -10.53
C LYS A 220 -10.43 16.91 -10.62
N PRO A 221 -10.28 17.82 -11.60
CA PRO A 221 -9.13 18.72 -11.70
C PRO A 221 -8.86 19.47 -10.39
N THR A 222 -7.58 19.79 -10.14
CA THR A 222 -7.18 20.59 -8.98
C THR A 222 -7.79 21.99 -9.08
N SER A 223 -8.61 22.40 -8.09
CA SER A 223 -9.26 23.70 -8.10
C SER A 223 -8.24 24.86 -8.09
N PHE A 224 -8.61 26.00 -8.65
CA PHE A 224 -7.75 27.19 -8.70
C PHE A 224 -7.30 27.64 -7.30
N ALA A 225 -8.19 27.59 -6.30
CA ALA A 225 -7.84 27.92 -4.92
C ALA A 225 -6.77 26.99 -4.35
N LEU A 226 -6.88 25.67 -4.63
CA LEU A 226 -5.89 24.70 -4.19
C LEU A 226 -4.56 24.85 -4.94
N GLN A 227 -4.58 25.18 -6.24
CA GLN A 227 -3.36 25.52 -7.00
C GLN A 227 -2.62 26.70 -6.38
N LYS A 228 -3.33 27.79 -6.07
CA LYS A 228 -2.74 28.96 -5.37
C LYS A 228 -2.14 28.57 -4.02
N LEU A 229 -2.81 27.70 -3.28
CA LEU A 229 -2.31 27.22 -1.98
C LEU A 229 -1.03 26.42 -2.13
N TYR A 230 -0.94 25.52 -3.13
CA TYR A 230 0.29 24.78 -3.46
C TYR A 230 1.44 25.74 -3.82
N HIS A 231 1.21 26.69 -4.72
CA HIS A 231 2.23 27.68 -5.11
C HIS A 231 2.72 28.51 -3.92
N ARG A 232 1.84 28.91 -3.01
CA ARG A 232 2.21 29.68 -1.83
C ARG A 232 3.00 28.87 -0.80
N HIS A 233 2.53 27.65 -0.51
CA HIS A 233 3.09 26.83 0.58
C HIS A 233 4.39 26.14 0.18
N PHE A 234 4.47 25.67 -1.07
CA PHE A 234 5.61 24.93 -1.61
C PHE A 234 6.40 25.73 -2.65
N LYS A 235 6.48 27.07 -2.49
CA LYS A 235 7.16 27.97 -3.44
C LYS A 235 8.62 27.59 -3.71
N ALA A 236 9.30 26.97 -2.74
CA ALA A 236 10.68 26.48 -2.87
C ALA A 236 10.79 25.20 -3.71
N TYR A 237 9.68 24.53 -4.02
CA TYR A 237 9.63 23.23 -4.69
C TYR A 237 8.70 23.24 -5.91
N PRO A 238 9.04 24.00 -6.99
CA PRO A 238 8.15 24.21 -8.13
C PRO A 238 7.79 22.91 -8.88
N ASN A 239 8.70 21.94 -8.93
CA ASN A 239 8.43 20.64 -9.55
C ASN A 239 7.41 19.81 -8.75
N PHE A 240 7.49 19.85 -7.41
CA PHE A 240 6.48 19.24 -6.55
C PHE A 240 5.11 19.90 -6.76
N VAL A 241 5.05 21.24 -6.84
CA VAL A 241 3.81 21.97 -7.13
C VAL A 241 3.21 21.52 -8.46
N LYS A 242 4.02 21.41 -9.50
CA LYS A 242 3.60 20.90 -10.83
C LYS A 242 3.02 19.48 -10.71
N ALA A 243 3.71 18.57 -10.04
CA ALA A 243 3.26 17.20 -9.83
C ALA A 243 1.91 17.15 -9.05
N ALA A 244 1.79 17.94 -7.97
CA ALA A 244 0.58 18.01 -7.15
C ALA A 244 -0.64 18.54 -7.90
N ILE A 245 -0.44 19.53 -8.78
CA ILE A 245 -1.51 20.10 -9.63
C ILE A 245 -1.92 19.09 -10.71
N ALA A 246 -0.94 18.41 -11.34
CA ALA A 246 -1.18 17.42 -12.40
C ALA A 246 -1.70 16.07 -11.88
N ARG A 247 -1.63 15.83 -10.55
CA ARG A 247 -2.02 14.55 -9.91
C ARG A 247 -3.38 13.99 -10.38
N PRO A 248 -4.48 14.79 -10.50
CA PRO A 248 -5.77 14.24 -10.94
C PRO A 248 -5.71 13.72 -12.38
N GLU A 249 -5.07 14.43 -13.28
CA GLU A 249 -4.92 14.04 -14.68
C GLU A 249 -4.08 12.77 -14.79
N ASN A 250 -2.91 12.74 -14.14
CA ASN A 250 -2.03 11.57 -14.13
C ASN A 250 -2.74 10.33 -13.55
N TYR A 251 -3.48 10.51 -12.45
CA TYR A 251 -4.29 9.42 -11.88
C TYR A 251 -5.31 8.88 -12.88
N ASN A 252 -6.03 9.76 -13.57
CA ASN A 252 -7.06 9.35 -14.51
C ASN A 252 -6.45 8.59 -15.70
N LYS A 253 -5.32 9.05 -16.22
CA LYS A 253 -4.54 8.34 -17.27
C LYS A 253 -4.09 6.95 -16.79
N SER A 254 -3.52 6.87 -15.56
CA SER A 254 -3.12 5.58 -14.97
C SER A 254 -4.30 4.63 -14.85
N VAL A 255 -5.49 5.12 -14.47
CA VAL A 255 -6.70 4.30 -14.37
C VAL A 255 -7.16 3.81 -15.75
N GLU A 256 -7.10 4.63 -16.78
CA GLU A 256 -7.46 4.24 -18.15
C GLU A 256 -6.53 3.14 -18.67
N THR A 257 -5.22 3.34 -18.52
CA THR A 257 -4.22 2.33 -18.91
C THR A 257 -4.42 1.04 -18.12
N LEU A 258 -4.62 1.14 -16.81
CA LEU A 258 -4.82 -0.02 -15.94
C LEU A 258 -6.07 -0.83 -16.34
N ASN A 259 -7.18 -0.14 -16.63
CA ASN A 259 -8.41 -0.80 -17.08
C ASN A 259 -8.21 -1.49 -18.45
N GLN A 260 -7.39 -0.94 -19.34
CA GLN A 260 -7.04 -1.59 -20.60
C GLN A 260 -6.17 -2.83 -20.37
N LEU A 261 -5.13 -2.72 -19.53
CA LEU A 261 -4.26 -3.85 -19.18
C LEU A 261 -5.03 -4.99 -18.50
N GLU A 262 -6.05 -4.67 -17.68
CA GLU A 262 -6.94 -5.67 -17.07
C GLU A 262 -7.78 -6.40 -18.15
N LYS A 263 -8.36 -5.67 -19.11
CA LYS A 263 -9.10 -6.27 -20.24
C LYS A 263 -8.23 -7.18 -21.09
N ASP A 264 -6.97 -6.81 -21.27
CA ASP A 264 -5.98 -7.56 -22.06
C ASP A 264 -5.36 -8.72 -21.26
N ASN A 265 -5.86 -8.98 -20.05
CA ASN A 265 -5.36 -10.00 -19.11
C ASN A 265 -3.85 -9.86 -18.78
N LYS A 266 -3.31 -8.64 -18.90
CA LYS A 266 -1.92 -8.31 -18.56
C LYS A 266 -1.71 -8.06 -17.07
N ILE A 267 -2.75 -7.59 -16.39
CA ILE A 267 -2.75 -7.25 -14.97
C ILE A 267 -4.07 -7.78 -14.36
N PHE A 268 -4.01 -8.28 -13.13
CA PHE A 268 -5.20 -8.63 -12.34
C PHE A 268 -5.55 -7.49 -11.38
N VAL A 269 -6.79 -7.01 -11.39
CA VAL A 269 -7.21 -5.86 -10.57
C VAL A 269 -8.30 -6.27 -9.57
N LEU A 270 -8.06 -5.99 -8.30
CA LEU A 270 -9.06 -5.99 -7.22
C LEU A 270 -9.45 -4.54 -6.93
N ALA A 271 -10.73 -4.23 -7.07
CA ALA A 271 -11.27 -2.89 -6.85
C ALA A 271 -12.70 -2.98 -6.34
N PRO A 272 -13.15 -2.09 -5.42
CA PRO A 272 -14.54 -2.07 -4.96
C PRO A 272 -15.50 -1.94 -6.15
N GLU A 273 -16.54 -2.75 -6.17
CA GLU A 273 -17.59 -2.72 -7.21
C GLU A 273 -18.66 -1.67 -6.93
N THR A 274 -18.78 -1.24 -5.66
CA THR A 274 -19.74 -0.24 -5.22
C THR A 274 -19.03 1.02 -4.69
N PRO A 275 -19.72 2.20 -4.68
CA PRO A 275 -19.15 3.43 -4.21
C PRO A 275 -18.66 3.34 -2.76
N VAL A 276 -17.38 3.64 -2.56
CA VAL A 276 -16.75 3.65 -1.23
C VAL A 276 -17.20 4.89 -0.45
N LYS A 277 -18.02 4.67 0.59
CA LYS A 277 -18.59 5.75 1.45
C LYS A 277 -17.61 6.23 2.54
N VAL A 278 -16.40 5.66 2.61
CA VAL A 278 -15.35 6.03 3.58
C VAL A 278 -14.54 7.22 3.09
N GLY A 279 -14.49 8.28 3.89
CA GLY A 279 -13.65 9.46 3.67
C GLY A 279 -12.16 9.19 3.94
N ARG A 280 -11.30 10.18 3.65
CA ARG A 280 -9.86 10.08 3.99
C ARG A 280 -9.59 10.02 5.48
N LEU A 281 -10.36 10.79 6.26
CA LEU A 281 -10.25 10.87 7.72
C LEU A 281 -11.54 10.36 8.37
N GLU A 282 -12.06 9.21 7.89
CA GLU A 282 -13.25 8.59 8.44
C GLU A 282 -13.08 8.23 9.92
N HIS A 283 -14.04 8.60 10.75
CA HIS A 283 -14.05 8.30 12.18
C HIS A 283 -15.10 7.24 12.58
N ASN A 284 -16.02 6.94 11.68
CA ASN A 284 -17.06 5.96 11.96
C ASN A 284 -16.50 4.55 11.83
N ILE A 285 -16.28 3.90 12.97
CA ILE A 285 -15.72 2.53 13.04
C ILE A 285 -16.56 1.54 12.23
N LYS A 286 -17.89 1.61 12.32
CA LYS A 286 -18.77 0.71 11.58
C LYS A 286 -18.56 0.79 10.08
N LYS A 287 -18.39 2.01 9.51
CA LYS A 287 -18.08 2.17 8.08
C LYS A 287 -16.71 1.60 7.72
N LEU A 288 -15.73 1.68 8.62
CA LEU A 288 -14.41 1.10 8.44
C LEU A 288 -14.47 -0.42 8.42
N GLU A 289 -15.21 -1.02 9.35
CA GLU A 289 -15.46 -2.46 9.43
C GLU A 289 -16.21 -2.97 8.19
N GLU A 290 -17.27 -2.27 7.77
CA GLU A 290 -18.01 -2.59 6.54
C GLU A 290 -17.08 -2.59 5.32
N LEU A 291 -16.20 -1.59 5.19
CA LEU A 291 -15.27 -1.52 4.07
C LEU A 291 -14.20 -2.63 4.11
N TYR A 292 -13.71 -2.99 5.30
CA TYR A 292 -12.82 -4.13 5.49
C TYR A 292 -13.52 -5.43 5.04
N GLN A 293 -14.78 -5.61 5.44
CA GLN A 293 -15.55 -6.79 5.06
C GLN A 293 -15.81 -6.88 3.56
N VAL A 294 -16.05 -5.73 2.89
CA VAL A 294 -16.14 -5.68 1.42
C VAL A 294 -14.84 -6.20 0.79
N GLY A 295 -13.67 -5.74 1.27
CA GLY A 295 -12.39 -6.22 0.76
C GLY A 295 -12.16 -7.72 0.98
N THR A 296 -12.57 -8.23 2.14
CA THR A 296 -12.52 -9.67 2.45
C THR A 296 -13.39 -10.47 1.48
N THR A 297 -14.64 -10.09 1.31
CA THR A 297 -15.60 -10.76 0.42
C THR A 297 -15.15 -10.70 -1.04
N ASP A 298 -14.69 -9.53 -1.51
CA ASP A 298 -14.21 -9.37 -2.88
C ASP A 298 -13.00 -10.27 -3.15
N MET A 299 -12.08 -10.41 -2.19
CA MET A 299 -10.93 -11.31 -2.36
C MET A 299 -11.37 -12.77 -2.36
N GLU A 300 -12.27 -13.19 -1.46
CA GLU A 300 -12.79 -14.56 -1.43
C GLU A 300 -13.48 -14.92 -2.76
N ASN A 301 -14.31 -14.04 -3.29
CA ASN A 301 -15.03 -14.23 -4.56
C ASN A 301 -14.12 -14.24 -5.81
N ASN A 302 -12.96 -13.60 -5.74
CA ASN A 302 -12.02 -13.50 -6.85
C ASN A 302 -10.77 -14.35 -6.66
N PHE A 303 -10.68 -15.14 -5.58
CA PHE A 303 -9.48 -15.89 -5.24
C PHE A 303 -9.06 -16.85 -6.36
N ASP A 304 -9.96 -17.72 -6.81
CA ASP A 304 -9.65 -18.70 -7.84
C ASP A 304 -9.30 -18.06 -9.19
N LYS A 305 -9.92 -16.92 -9.52
CA LYS A 305 -9.60 -16.14 -10.74
C LYS A 305 -8.19 -15.55 -10.64
N MET A 306 -7.81 -15.03 -9.46
CA MET A 306 -6.47 -14.50 -9.25
C MET A 306 -5.42 -15.61 -9.34
N ILE A 307 -5.67 -16.78 -8.75
CA ILE A 307 -4.78 -17.94 -8.85
C ILE A 307 -4.63 -18.37 -10.30
N ALA A 308 -5.73 -18.52 -11.02
CA ALA A 308 -5.70 -18.87 -12.45
C ALA A 308 -4.89 -17.86 -13.29
N TYR A 309 -5.01 -16.55 -12.98
CA TYR A 309 -4.19 -15.51 -13.60
C TYR A 309 -2.70 -15.66 -13.25
N LEU A 310 -2.36 -15.92 -12.00
CA LEU A 310 -0.98 -16.06 -11.55
C LEU A 310 -0.28 -17.30 -12.15
N GLU A 311 -1.04 -18.33 -12.47
CA GLU A 311 -0.56 -19.62 -12.97
C GLU A 311 -0.61 -19.76 -14.50
N SER A 312 -1.23 -18.79 -15.20
CA SER A 312 -1.35 -18.81 -16.68
C SER A 312 -0.07 -18.46 -17.44
#